data_35ec3247b53275cf1661ef36be098a4f
#
_entry.id   35ec3247b53275cf1661ef36be098a4f
#
_cell.length_a   1.000
_cell.length_b   1.000
_cell.length_c   1.000
_cell.angle_alpha   90.00
_cell.angle_beta   90.00
_cell.angle_gamma   90.00
#
_symmetry.space_group_name_H-M   'P 1'
#
loop_
_entity.id
_entity.type
_entity.pdbx_description
1 polymer ?
#
loop_
_entity_poly.entity_id
_entity_poly.type
_entity_poly.pdbx_seq_one_letter_code
_entity_poly.pdbx_strand_id
1 'polypeptide(L)'
;GYAMVESSEGPLWWQEIDVPAQGLDLTIPVDKTWNRHDLYLSTLVVRPGDKSRSATPKRAVGVLHLPLGDENRRLDLALETPTKMRPNQPLTVKIKASNKNGEMPKQVNVLVSAVDSGVLNITDYVTPDPWQAFFGQKRYGADIYDIYGQVIEGQGRLAALRFGGDGDELKRGGKPPVNHVNIVAQQALPVTLNEQGEGSVTLPIGDFNGELRVMAQAWTADDFGSNESKVIVAAPVIAELNMPRFMASGDTSRLTLDITNLTDKPQKLNVALTASGLLELMSNSPAPVELAPGVRTTLFIRSEER
;
A
#
# COMPACT_ATOMS: atom_id res chain seq x y z
N GLY A 1 -2.24 7.25 44.06
CA GLY A 1 -1.88 7.37 42.65
C GLY A 1 -2.71 8.39 41.91
N TYR A 2 -2.43 8.53 40.62
CA TYR A 2 -3.15 9.43 39.72
C TYR A 2 -3.51 8.69 38.45
N ALA A 3 -4.68 8.99 37.89
CA ALA A 3 -5.08 8.63 36.56
C ALA A 3 -5.34 9.91 35.75
N MET A 4 -4.89 9.99 34.53
CA MET A 4 -4.95 11.19 33.72
C MET A 4 -5.27 10.81 32.27
N VAL A 5 -6.23 11.51 31.66
CA VAL A 5 -6.44 11.49 30.22
C VAL A 5 -5.71 12.68 29.62
N GLU A 6 -4.85 12.39 28.68
CA GLU A 6 -3.98 13.38 28.05
C GLU A 6 -3.89 13.21 26.54
N SER A 7 -3.53 14.29 25.88
CA SER A 7 -3.25 14.37 24.46
C SER A 7 -1.82 14.90 24.24
N SER A 8 -1.42 15.04 22.98
CA SER A 8 -0.16 15.72 22.63
C SER A 8 -0.09 17.19 23.08
N GLU A 9 -1.23 17.80 23.41
CA GLU A 9 -1.32 19.20 23.83
C GLU A 9 -1.38 19.35 25.37
N GLY A 10 -1.52 18.24 26.11
CA GLY A 10 -1.53 18.23 27.55
C GLY A 10 -2.70 17.46 28.16
N PRO A 11 -2.84 17.54 29.50
CA PRO A 11 -3.88 16.83 30.22
C PRO A 11 -5.27 17.45 29.97
N LEU A 12 -6.25 16.57 29.72
CA LEU A 12 -7.66 16.92 29.54
C LEU A 12 -8.50 16.61 30.76
N TRP A 13 -8.12 15.58 31.52
CA TRP A 13 -8.79 15.15 32.74
C TRP A 13 -7.78 14.43 33.62
N TRP A 14 -7.96 14.55 34.95
CA TRP A 14 -7.17 13.79 35.90
C TRP A 14 -7.94 13.53 37.18
N GLN A 15 -7.60 12.48 37.87
CA GLN A 15 -8.17 12.10 39.17
C GLN A 15 -7.11 11.47 40.07
N GLU A 16 -7.13 11.83 41.35
CA GLU A 16 -6.41 11.07 42.36
C GLU A 16 -7.12 9.74 42.62
N ILE A 17 -6.35 8.67 42.70
CA ILE A 17 -6.87 7.31 42.89
C ILE A 17 -6.16 6.62 44.05
N ASP A 18 -6.94 5.89 44.85
CA ASP A 18 -6.41 4.95 45.83
C ASP A 18 -6.70 3.53 45.33
N VAL A 19 -5.64 2.74 45.09
CA VAL A 19 -5.75 1.43 44.46
C VAL A 19 -5.62 0.34 45.51
N PRO A 20 -6.72 -0.33 45.89
CA PRO A 20 -6.71 -1.43 46.84
C PRO A 20 -6.06 -2.68 46.25
N ALA A 21 -5.80 -3.70 47.09
CA ALA A 21 -5.12 -4.92 46.66
C ALA A 21 -5.85 -5.71 45.58
N GLN A 22 -7.20 -5.62 45.55
CA GLN A 22 -8.05 -6.29 44.56
C GLN A 22 -8.14 -5.54 43.21
N GLY A 23 -7.54 -4.36 43.08
CA GLY A 23 -7.66 -3.50 41.91
C GLY A 23 -8.71 -2.42 42.07
N LEU A 24 -8.82 -1.55 41.09
CA LEU A 24 -9.76 -0.43 41.02
C LEU A 24 -10.36 -0.36 39.62
N ASP A 25 -11.70 -0.36 39.56
CA ASP A 25 -12.42 0.00 38.32
C ASP A 25 -12.58 1.52 38.27
N LEU A 26 -12.02 2.12 37.24
CA LEU A 26 -12.03 3.56 37.04
C LEU A 26 -13.01 3.95 35.92
N THR A 27 -13.99 4.79 36.27
CA THR A 27 -14.90 5.38 35.30
C THR A 27 -14.37 6.74 34.85
N ILE A 28 -14.10 6.87 33.56
CA ILE A 28 -13.61 8.11 32.97
C ILE A 28 -14.78 8.84 32.33
N PRO A 29 -15.10 10.08 32.72
CA PRO A 29 -16.13 10.88 32.08
C PRO A 29 -15.60 11.40 30.74
N VAL A 30 -16.10 10.83 29.65
CA VAL A 30 -15.72 11.29 28.30
C VAL A 30 -16.47 12.56 27.97
N ASP A 31 -15.73 13.66 27.78
CA ASP A 31 -16.31 14.94 27.37
C ASP A 31 -16.55 14.98 25.85
N LYS A 32 -17.66 15.59 25.44
CA LYS A 32 -18.03 15.75 24.01
C LYS A 32 -17.03 16.61 23.22
N THR A 33 -16.23 17.42 23.91
CA THR A 33 -15.17 18.24 23.29
C THR A 33 -13.91 17.43 22.96
N TRP A 34 -13.79 16.21 23.44
CA TRP A 34 -12.64 15.33 23.16
C TRP A 34 -12.75 14.75 21.74
N ASN A 35 -12.69 15.61 20.75
CA ASN A 35 -12.74 15.22 19.33
C ASN A 35 -11.33 14.99 18.76
N ARG A 36 -10.61 14.02 19.34
CA ARG A 36 -9.20 13.72 19.06
C ARG A 36 -8.94 12.22 19.03
N HIS A 37 -7.89 11.81 18.34
CA HIS A 37 -7.47 10.40 18.19
C HIS A 37 -6.11 10.11 18.83
N ASP A 38 -5.52 11.11 19.47
CA ASP A 38 -4.27 11.04 20.23
C ASP A 38 -4.50 11.05 21.76
N LEU A 39 -5.62 10.49 22.20
CA LEU A 39 -5.96 10.41 23.61
C LEU A 39 -5.38 9.16 24.27
N TYR A 40 -4.78 9.37 25.41
CA TYR A 40 -4.21 8.31 26.21
C TYR A 40 -4.61 8.44 27.67
N LEU A 41 -4.92 7.31 28.30
CA LEU A 41 -5.00 7.20 29.75
C LEU A 41 -3.60 6.87 30.26
N SER A 42 -3.02 7.75 31.04
CA SER A 42 -1.81 7.49 31.80
C SER A 42 -2.14 7.31 33.29
N THR A 43 -1.47 6.38 33.95
CA THR A 43 -1.66 6.10 35.35
C THR A 43 -0.31 6.02 36.02
N LEU A 44 -0.23 6.63 37.22
CA LEU A 44 0.91 6.51 38.13
C LEU A 44 0.40 6.06 39.50
N VAL A 45 0.83 4.89 39.93
CA VAL A 45 0.50 4.35 41.24
C VAL A 45 1.78 4.22 42.06
N VAL A 46 1.75 4.75 43.26
CA VAL A 46 2.89 4.68 44.19
C VAL A 46 2.46 3.91 45.45
N ARG A 47 3.22 2.88 45.78
CA ARG A 47 3.08 2.18 47.06
C ARG A 47 4.14 2.70 48.03
N PRO A 48 3.77 3.20 49.19
CA PRO A 48 4.73 3.63 50.23
C PRO A 48 5.71 2.52 50.61
N GLY A 49 6.90 2.89 51.01
CA GLY A 49 7.86 1.97 51.60
C GLY A 49 7.37 1.40 52.93
N ASP A 50 7.63 0.12 53.13
CA ASP A 50 7.33 -0.58 54.40
C ASP A 50 8.63 -1.16 54.94
N LYS A 51 8.99 -0.76 56.17
CA LYS A 51 10.23 -1.21 56.81
C LYS A 51 10.30 -2.72 57.00
N SER A 52 9.15 -3.42 56.97
CA SER A 52 9.08 -4.88 57.09
C SER A 52 9.36 -5.64 55.77
N ARG A 53 9.17 -4.98 54.60
CA ARG A 53 9.29 -5.60 53.28
C ARG A 53 10.30 -4.91 52.37
N SER A 54 10.23 -3.59 52.28
CA SER A 54 11.14 -2.77 51.47
C SER A 54 11.02 -1.33 51.93
N ALA A 55 12.10 -0.74 52.39
CA ALA A 55 12.10 0.67 52.83
C ALA A 55 11.86 1.64 51.65
N THR A 56 12.12 1.21 50.41
CA THR A 56 11.92 2.04 49.23
C THR A 56 10.49 1.96 48.72
N PRO A 57 9.85 3.09 48.43
CA PRO A 57 8.55 3.10 47.75
C PRO A 57 8.65 2.41 46.39
N LYS A 58 7.58 1.74 45.95
CA LYS A 58 7.45 1.15 44.62
C LYS A 58 6.44 1.93 43.80
N ARG A 59 6.69 2.04 42.51
CA ARG A 59 5.80 2.72 41.59
C ARG A 59 5.49 1.85 40.37
N ALA A 60 4.32 2.07 39.79
CA ALA A 60 3.92 1.49 38.53
C ALA A 60 3.35 2.59 37.64
N VAL A 61 3.69 2.55 36.38
CA VAL A 61 3.18 3.46 35.35
C VAL A 61 2.48 2.61 34.27
N GLY A 62 1.31 3.06 33.86
CA GLY A 62 0.59 2.46 32.73
C GLY A 62 0.17 3.54 31.74
N VAL A 63 0.17 3.20 30.45
CA VAL A 63 -0.34 4.05 29.38
C VAL A 63 -1.22 3.21 28.49
N LEU A 64 -2.42 3.68 28.21
CA LEU A 64 -3.41 3.01 27.38
C LEU A 64 -4.02 4.01 26.40
N HIS A 65 -4.03 3.67 25.11
CA HIS A 65 -4.77 4.46 24.13
C HIS A 65 -6.27 4.38 24.37
N LEU A 66 -6.95 5.53 24.31
CA LEU A 66 -8.40 5.64 24.44
C LEU A 66 -9.01 5.85 23.04
N PRO A 67 -9.50 4.80 22.39
CA PRO A 67 -10.20 4.96 21.11
C PRO A 67 -11.55 5.62 21.35
N LEU A 68 -11.78 6.78 20.77
CA LEU A 68 -13.11 7.35 20.68
C LEU A 68 -13.81 6.74 19.46
N GLY A 69 -15.07 6.35 19.59
CA GLY A 69 -15.80 5.53 18.62
C GLY A 69 -16.13 6.21 17.28
N ASP A 70 -15.13 6.43 16.43
CA ASP A 70 -15.26 7.05 15.11
C ASP A 70 -15.54 6.05 13.97
N GLU A 71 -15.86 4.82 14.31
CA GLU A 71 -16.25 3.78 13.36
C GLU A 71 -17.47 4.18 12.49
N ASN A 72 -18.31 5.08 12.99
CA ASN A 72 -19.46 5.61 12.22
C ASN A 72 -19.03 6.50 11.05
N ARG A 73 -17.79 7.01 11.08
CA ARG A 73 -17.19 7.85 10.03
C ARG A 73 -16.47 7.03 8.96
N ARG A 74 -16.61 5.72 9.00
CA ARG A 74 -16.03 4.84 7.99
C ARG A 74 -16.99 4.64 6.84
N LEU A 75 -16.51 4.93 5.61
CA LEU A 75 -17.19 4.62 4.37
C LEU A 75 -16.80 3.22 3.89
N ASP A 76 -17.81 2.43 3.58
CA ASP A 76 -17.64 1.17 2.88
C ASP A 76 -17.66 1.41 1.37
N LEU A 77 -16.61 0.95 0.68
CA LEU A 77 -16.48 1.05 -0.76
C LEU A 77 -16.52 -0.33 -1.39
N ALA A 78 -17.37 -0.49 -2.39
CA ALA A 78 -17.34 -1.63 -3.29
C ALA A 78 -16.78 -1.20 -4.66
N LEU A 79 -15.81 -1.96 -5.18
CA LEU A 79 -15.22 -1.77 -6.49
C LEU A 79 -15.60 -2.93 -7.38
N GLU A 80 -16.25 -2.64 -8.50
CA GLU A 80 -16.53 -3.61 -9.55
C GLU A 80 -15.56 -3.39 -10.71
N THR A 81 -14.64 -4.33 -10.89
CA THR A 81 -13.61 -4.33 -11.95
C THR A 81 -13.61 -5.66 -12.67
N PRO A 82 -13.19 -5.72 -13.95
CA PRO A 82 -12.95 -6.99 -14.60
C PRO A 82 -11.80 -7.75 -13.91
N THR A 83 -11.94 -9.06 -13.74
CA THR A 83 -10.86 -9.88 -13.20
C THR A 83 -9.68 -10.00 -14.17
N LYS A 84 -9.98 -9.94 -15.50
CA LYS A 84 -8.99 -10.00 -16.59
C LYS A 84 -9.40 -9.09 -17.74
N MET A 85 -8.44 -8.38 -18.33
CA MET A 85 -8.63 -7.56 -19.51
C MET A 85 -7.45 -7.67 -20.47
N ARG A 86 -7.63 -7.17 -21.69
CA ARG A 86 -6.55 -7.06 -22.68
C ARG A 86 -5.78 -5.74 -22.51
N PRO A 87 -4.49 -5.69 -22.88
CA PRO A 87 -3.76 -4.43 -22.97
C PRO A 87 -4.37 -3.50 -24.04
N ASN A 88 -3.99 -2.25 -24.00
CA ASN A 88 -4.46 -1.20 -24.93
C ASN A 88 -5.99 -1.02 -24.92
N GLN A 89 -6.62 -1.24 -23.77
CA GLN A 89 -8.04 -1.00 -23.57
C GLN A 89 -8.26 -0.15 -22.32
N PRO A 90 -9.33 0.66 -22.27
CA PRO A 90 -9.68 1.41 -21.09
C PRO A 90 -10.20 0.48 -19.98
N LEU A 91 -9.70 0.66 -18.76
CA LEU A 91 -10.21 0.00 -17.57
C LEU A 91 -11.33 0.84 -16.97
N THR A 92 -12.55 0.31 -16.97
CA THR A 92 -13.68 0.94 -16.29
C THR A 92 -13.84 0.34 -14.90
N VAL A 93 -13.83 1.19 -13.89
CA VAL A 93 -14.03 0.86 -12.48
C VAL A 93 -15.39 1.44 -12.06
N LYS A 94 -16.33 0.58 -11.70
CA LYS A 94 -17.58 1.02 -11.09
C LYS A 94 -17.40 1.04 -9.57
N ILE A 95 -17.98 2.03 -8.92
CA ILE A 95 -17.78 2.32 -7.51
C ILE A 95 -19.14 2.45 -6.87
N LYS A 96 -19.29 1.87 -5.70
CA LYS A 96 -20.43 2.06 -4.83
C LYS A 96 -19.94 2.34 -3.41
N ALA A 97 -20.44 3.43 -2.81
CA ALA A 97 -20.12 3.83 -1.45
C ALA A 97 -21.36 3.77 -0.57
N SER A 98 -21.18 3.37 0.68
CA SER A 98 -22.19 3.44 1.73
C SER A 98 -21.53 3.73 3.08
N ASN A 99 -22.31 4.19 4.05
CA ASN A 99 -21.86 4.20 5.43
C ASN A 99 -22.03 2.81 6.06
N LYS A 100 -21.55 2.64 7.29
CA LYS A 100 -21.63 1.38 8.03
C LYS A 100 -23.06 0.87 8.25
N ASN A 101 -24.05 1.75 8.21
CA ASN A 101 -25.48 1.40 8.36
C ASN A 101 -26.14 1.08 7.01
N GLY A 102 -25.42 1.13 5.91
CA GLY A 102 -25.93 0.94 4.56
C GLY A 102 -26.64 2.17 3.97
N GLU A 103 -26.63 3.30 4.68
CA GLU A 103 -27.16 4.56 4.18
C GLU A 103 -26.18 5.22 3.22
N MET A 104 -26.69 5.99 2.27
CA MET A 104 -25.88 6.72 1.30
C MET A 104 -25.48 8.08 1.86
N PRO A 105 -24.18 8.32 2.10
CA PRO A 105 -23.72 9.64 2.52
C PRO A 105 -23.84 10.65 1.37
N LYS A 106 -24.07 11.90 1.71
CA LYS A 106 -24.18 12.99 0.71
C LYS A 106 -22.79 13.38 0.21
N GLN A 107 -22.70 13.64 -1.10
CA GLN A 107 -21.50 14.22 -1.74
C GLN A 107 -20.21 13.42 -1.48
N VAL A 108 -20.24 12.12 -1.75
CA VAL A 108 -19.01 11.30 -1.68
C VAL A 108 -18.13 11.61 -2.88
N ASN A 109 -16.91 12.04 -2.61
CA ASN A 109 -15.86 12.16 -3.62
C ASN A 109 -14.98 10.92 -3.59
N VAL A 110 -14.55 10.47 -4.76
CA VAL A 110 -13.68 9.29 -4.89
C VAL A 110 -12.52 9.58 -5.82
N LEU A 111 -11.34 9.21 -5.38
CA LEU A 111 -10.12 9.15 -6.17
C LEU A 111 -9.80 7.70 -6.50
N VAL A 112 -9.55 7.41 -7.79
CA VAL A 112 -9.20 6.06 -8.24
C VAL A 112 -7.85 6.08 -8.92
N SER A 113 -7.01 5.11 -8.59
CA SER A 113 -5.72 4.87 -9.23
C SER A 113 -5.57 3.39 -9.61
N ALA A 114 -4.85 3.12 -10.70
CA ALA A 114 -4.45 1.79 -11.12
C ALA A 114 -2.93 1.76 -11.32
N VAL A 115 -2.25 0.94 -10.55
CA VAL A 115 -0.78 0.88 -10.53
C VAL A 115 -0.32 -0.57 -10.68
N ASP A 116 0.78 -0.75 -11.38
CA ASP A 116 1.46 -2.04 -11.51
C ASP A 116 1.78 -2.64 -10.12
N SER A 117 1.21 -3.81 -9.85
CA SER A 117 1.44 -4.53 -8.58
C SER A 117 2.91 -4.88 -8.37
N GLY A 118 3.69 -5.10 -9.43
CA GLY A 118 5.12 -5.37 -9.32
C GLY A 118 5.88 -4.22 -8.69
N VAL A 119 5.59 -2.99 -9.13
CA VAL A 119 6.19 -1.76 -8.56
C VAL A 119 5.77 -1.57 -7.11
N LEU A 120 4.49 -1.75 -6.80
CA LEU A 120 3.97 -1.61 -5.44
C LEU A 120 4.58 -2.64 -4.48
N ASN A 121 4.81 -3.86 -4.94
CA ASN A 121 5.43 -4.92 -4.14
C ASN A 121 6.92 -4.67 -3.86
N ILE A 122 7.66 -4.07 -4.81
CA ILE A 122 9.08 -3.70 -4.58
C ILE A 122 9.21 -2.61 -3.52
N THR A 123 8.22 -1.73 -3.42
CA THR A 123 8.21 -0.59 -2.49
C THR A 123 7.47 -0.86 -1.19
N ASP A 124 6.93 -2.08 -1.01
CA ASP A 124 6.03 -2.44 0.11
C ASP A 124 4.87 -1.43 0.28
N TYR A 125 4.41 -0.87 -0.85
CA TYR A 125 3.37 0.15 -0.83
C TYR A 125 2.02 -0.44 -0.46
N VAL A 126 1.43 0.11 0.60
CA VAL A 126 0.10 -0.26 1.09
C VAL A 126 -0.92 0.73 0.54
N THR A 127 -2.11 0.24 0.17
CA THR A 127 -3.21 1.11 -0.25
C THR A 127 -3.54 2.12 0.83
N PRO A 128 -3.51 3.43 0.53
CA PRO A 128 -3.78 4.45 1.52
C PRO A 128 -5.18 4.33 2.10
N ASP A 129 -5.28 4.31 3.41
CA ASP A 129 -6.54 4.35 4.16
C ASP A 129 -6.69 5.71 4.84
N PRO A 130 -7.48 6.64 4.27
CA PRO A 130 -7.68 7.95 4.85
C PRO A 130 -8.39 7.89 6.21
N TRP A 131 -9.30 6.92 6.44
CA TRP A 131 -9.92 6.75 7.74
C TRP A 131 -8.86 6.41 8.81
N GLN A 132 -7.97 5.45 8.54
CA GLN A 132 -6.88 5.10 9.44
C GLN A 132 -5.90 6.26 9.63
N ALA A 133 -5.67 7.07 8.58
CA ALA A 133 -4.81 8.23 8.68
C ALA A 133 -5.37 9.33 9.60
N PHE A 134 -6.68 9.55 9.58
CA PHE A 134 -7.33 10.58 10.39
C PHE A 134 -7.75 10.08 11.77
N PHE A 135 -8.31 8.87 11.86
CA PHE A 135 -8.95 8.34 13.07
C PHE A 135 -8.21 7.17 13.71
N GLY A 136 -7.17 6.67 13.07
CA GLY A 136 -6.32 5.63 13.65
C GLY A 136 -5.53 6.13 14.85
N GLN A 137 -5.08 5.18 15.66
CA GLN A 137 -4.23 5.47 16.83
C GLN A 137 -3.01 6.31 16.40
N LYS A 138 -2.87 7.49 17.00
CA LYS A 138 -1.67 8.32 16.87
C LYS A 138 -0.64 7.89 17.92
N ARG A 139 0.64 8.08 17.60
CA ARG A 139 1.71 7.83 18.56
C ARG A 139 1.50 8.68 19.81
N TYR A 140 1.74 8.10 20.98
CA TYR A 140 1.80 8.85 22.23
C TYR A 140 2.86 9.95 22.10
N GLY A 141 2.42 11.21 22.21
CA GLY A 141 3.25 12.38 21.91
C GLY A 141 4.05 12.91 23.10
N ALA A 142 3.82 12.38 24.32
CA ALA A 142 4.53 12.82 25.50
C ALA A 142 5.70 11.89 25.82
N ASP A 143 6.83 12.48 26.23
CA ASP A 143 7.95 11.73 26.78
C ASP A 143 7.75 11.56 28.29
N ILE A 144 7.82 10.32 28.76
CA ILE A 144 7.72 10.02 30.18
C ILE A 144 9.12 10.03 30.78
N TYR A 145 9.40 11.00 31.63
CA TYR A 145 10.66 11.09 32.36
C TYR A 145 10.44 10.64 33.81
N ASP A 146 11.11 9.56 34.20
CA ASP A 146 11.14 9.08 35.57
C ASP A 146 12.37 9.65 36.30
N ILE A 147 12.17 10.73 37.04
CA ILE A 147 13.22 11.35 37.87
C ILE A 147 13.30 10.76 39.27
N TYR A 148 12.43 9.82 39.64
CA TYR A 148 12.35 9.25 40.98
C TYR A 148 13.67 8.60 41.41
N GLY A 149 14.31 7.84 40.54
CA GLY A 149 15.63 7.26 40.80
C GLY A 149 16.73 8.29 41.04
N GLN A 150 16.62 9.47 40.42
CA GLN A 150 17.60 10.56 40.60
C GLN A 150 17.40 11.28 41.94
N VAL A 151 16.16 11.36 42.42
CA VAL A 151 15.81 12.06 43.69
C VAL A 151 16.06 11.17 44.92
N ILE A 152 15.79 9.88 44.81
CA ILE A 152 15.84 8.94 45.96
C ILE A 152 17.07 8.03 45.94
N GLU A 153 17.56 7.65 44.78
CA GLU A 153 18.73 6.77 44.58
C GLU A 153 19.99 7.57 44.17
N GLY A 154 20.31 8.64 44.85
CA GLY A 154 21.43 9.54 44.57
C GLY A 154 22.83 8.92 44.47
N GLN A 155 22.96 7.62 44.27
CA GLN A 155 24.18 6.87 43.98
C GLN A 155 23.90 5.66 43.06
N GLY A 156 23.47 5.88 41.85
CA GLY A 156 23.19 4.79 40.91
C GLY A 156 23.81 5.01 39.53
N ARG A 157 24.64 4.10 39.14
CA ARG A 157 25.32 4.01 37.83
C ARG A 157 24.36 4.26 36.68
N LEU A 158 24.64 5.31 35.92
CA LEU A 158 24.04 5.53 34.61
C LEU A 158 24.47 4.39 33.67
N ALA A 159 23.59 3.43 33.45
CA ALA A 159 23.76 2.46 32.38
C ALA A 159 23.38 3.17 31.07
N ALA A 160 24.37 3.50 30.26
CA ALA A 160 24.16 4.02 28.93
C ALA A 160 23.51 2.95 28.05
N LEU A 161 22.29 3.21 27.61
CA LEU A 161 21.66 2.44 26.55
C LEU A 161 22.42 2.64 25.23
N ARG A 162 23.18 1.63 24.81
CA ARG A 162 23.79 1.59 23.47
C ARG A 162 22.73 1.14 22.48
N PHE A 163 22.27 2.04 21.64
CA PHE A 163 21.59 1.70 20.40
C PHE A 163 22.69 1.37 19.36
N GLY A 164 22.87 0.10 19.07
CA GLY A 164 23.65 -0.38 17.95
C GLY A 164 22.75 -0.42 16.72
N GLY A 165 22.95 0.46 15.80
CA GLY A 165 22.40 0.41 14.45
C GLY A 165 23.55 0.45 13.47
N ASP A 166 23.96 -0.73 12.98
CA ASP A 166 24.91 -0.85 11.89
C ASP A 166 24.15 -0.61 10.58
N GLY A 167 24.28 0.58 10.04
CA GLY A 167 23.76 0.97 8.73
C GLY A 167 24.88 0.98 7.70
N ASP A 168 25.43 -0.19 7.35
CA ASP A 168 26.29 -0.31 6.18
C ASP A 168 25.46 -0.49 4.91
N GLU A 169 25.15 0.64 4.26
CA GLU A 169 24.70 0.68 2.88
C GLU A 169 25.83 0.22 1.95
N LEU A 170 25.80 -1.03 1.55
CA LEU A 170 26.58 -1.55 0.44
C LEU A 170 26.10 -0.95 -0.89
N LYS A 171 26.66 0.18 -1.28
CA LYS A 171 26.54 0.72 -2.65
C LYS A 171 27.27 -0.21 -3.62
N ARG A 172 26.58 -1.19 -4.17
CA ARG A 172 27.03 -1.92 -5.35
C ARG A 172 26.75 -1.09 -6.59
N GLY A 173 27.80 -0.45 -7.11
CA GLY A 173 27.75 0.20 -8.39
C GLY A 173 27.71 -0.81 -9.53
N GLY A 174 26.60 -0.83 -10.24
CA GLY A 174 26.42 -1.44 -11.55
C GLY A 174 25.18 -0.77 -12.17
N LYS A 175 25.34 -0.09 -13.32
CA LYS A 175 24.17 0.39 -14.05
C LYS A 175 23.39 -0.84 -14.53
N PRO A 176 22.13 -1.05 -14.11
CA PRO A 176 21.33 -2.14 -14.64
C PRO A 176 21.11 -1.93 -16.14
N PRO A 177 21.00 -2.98 -16.94
CA PRO A 177 20.62 -2.86 -18.35
C PRO A 177 19.28 -2.14 -18.42
N VAL A 178 19.19 -1.17 -19.33
CA VAL A 178 17.94 -0.44 -19.60
C VAL A 178 16.99 -1.42 -20.30
N ASN A 179 16.24 -2.17 -19.52
CA ASN A 179 15.05 -2.85 -20.00
C ASN A 179 13.93 -1.82 -20.04
N HIS A 180 13.29 -1.63 -21.18
CA HIS A 180 12.06 -0.85 -21.26
C HIS A 180 10.95 -1.65 -20.59
N VAL A 181 10.82 -1.44 -19.28
CA VAL A 181 9.69 -1.97 -18.51
C VAL A 181 8.57 -0.94 -18.62
N ASN A 182 7.47 -1.32 -19.28
CA ASN A 182 6.28 -0.49 -19.34
C ASN A 182 5.57 -0.55 -17.98
N ILE A 183 5.75 0.49 -17.19
CA ILE A 183 5.10 0.63 -15.88
C ILE A 183 3.79 1.38 -16.09
N VAL A 184 2.71 0.86 -15.52
CA VAL A 184 1.43 1.55 -15.44
C VAL A 184 1.28 2.19 -14.05
N ALA A 185 1.07 3.50 -14.04
CA ALA A 185 0.69 4.28 -12.86
C ALA A 185 -0.30 5.35 -13.31
N GLN A 186 -1.59 5.00 -13.31
CA GLN A 186 -2.67 5.88 -13.76
C GLN A 186 -3.51 6.33 -12.56
N GLN A 187 -3.91 7.59 -12.59
CA GLN A 187 -4.81 8.18 -11.60
C GLN A 187 -5.83 9.04 -12.30
N ALA A 188 -7.10 8.86 -11.97
CA ALA A 188 -8.17 9.73 -12.44
C ALA A 188 -8.26 11.00 -11.61
N LEU A 189 -8.91 12.02 -12.16
CA LEU A 189 -9.35 13.16 -11.34
C LEU A 189 -10.45 12.68 -10.36
N PRO A 190 -10.59 13.32 -9.19
CA PRO A 190 -11.65 12.98 -8.26
C PRO A 190 -13.04 13.10 -8.92
N VAL A 191 -13.90 12.13 -8.67
CA VAL A 191 -15.29 12.12 -9.13
C VAL A 191 -16.22 12.15 -7.94
N THR A 192 -17.34 12.88 -8.08
CA THR A 192 -18.42 12.87 -7.08
C THR A 192 -19.43 11.79 -7.47
N LEU A 193 -19.79 10.92 -6.53
CA LEU A 193 -20.79 9.89 -6.73
C LEU A 193 -22.20 10.51 -6.79
N ASN A 194 -23.13 9.81 -7.43
CA ASN A 194 -24.53 10.22 -7.51
C ASN A 194 -25.25 10.05 -6.15
N GLU A 195 -26.54 10.40 -6.10
CA GLU A 195 -27.35 10.30 -4.89
C GLU A 195 -27.54 8.86 -4.38
N GLN A 196 -27.30 7.87 -5.23
CA GLN A 196 -27.33 6.44 -4.89
C GLN A 196 -25.96 5.92 -4.41
N GLY A 197 -24.96 6.81 -4.27
CA GLY A 197 -23.60 6.47 -3.91
C GLY A 197 -22.83 5.72 -5.00
N GLU A 198 -23.25 5.84 -6.26
CA GLU A 198 -22.69 5.11 -7.39
C GLU A 198 -21.98 6.06 -8.36
N GLY A 199 -20.93 5.54 -8.99
CA GLY A 199 -20.19 6.24 -10.02
C GLY A 199 -19.27 5.31 -10.78
N SER A 200 -18.62 5.84 -11.80
CA SER A 200 -17.63 5.09 -12.56
C SER A 200 -16.48 5.97 -13.00
N VAL A 201 -15.32 5.35 -13.10
CA VAL A 201 -14.09 5.98 -13.56
C VAL A 201 -13.49 5.11 -14.66
N THR A 202 -12.96 5.75 -15.69
CA THR A 202 -12.27 5.06 -16.78
C THR A 202 -10.81 5.51 -16.83
N LEU A 203 -9.89 4.53 -16.77
CA LEU A 203 -8.45 4.74 -16.80
C LEU A 203 -7.88 4.17 -18.10
N PRO A 204 -7.07 4.94 -18.85
CA PRO A 204 -6.42 4.44 -20.04
C PRO A 204 -5.29 3.49 -19.66
N ILE A 205 -5.38 2.22 -20.04
CA ILE A 205 -4.33 1.23 -19.87
C ILE A 205 -3.67 0.99 -21.22
N GLY A 206 -2.38 1.30 -21.31
CA GLY A 206 -1.59 1.14 -22.53
C GLY A 206 -1.15 -0.31 -22.77
N ASP A 207 -0.01 -0.46 -23.43
CA ASP A 207 0.62 -1.75 -23.67
C ASP A 207 1.31 -2.25 -22.39
N PHE A 208 0.56 -2.99 -21.61
CA PHE A 208 0.98 -3.53 -20.31
C PHE A 208 0.54 -4.99 -20.21
N ASN A 209 1.39 -5.81 -19.64
CA ASN A 209 1.07 -7.20 -19.28
C ASN A 209 1.50 -7.42 -17.83
N GLY A 210 0.55 -7.71 -16.96
CA GLY A 210 0.81 -7.88 -15.53
C GLY A 210 -0.44 -7.75 -14.69
N GLU A 211 -0.28 -7.68 -13.38
CA GLU A 211 -1.37 -7.40 -12.44
C GLU A 211 -1.37 -5.91 -12.08
N LEU A 212 -2.53 -5.28 -12.19
CA LEU A 212 -2.79 -3.94 -11.68
C LEU A 212 -3.49 -4.02 -10.33
N ARG A 213 -3.04 -3.23 -9.37
CA ARG A 213 -3.79 -2.90 -8.16
C ARG A 213 -4.60 -1.63 -8.42
N VAL A 214 -5.91 -1.77 -8.39
CA VAL A 214 -6.85 -0.66 -8.48
C VAL A 214 -7.18 -0.23 -7.06
N MET A 215 -6.85 0.99 -6.71
CA MET A 215 -7.06 1.56 -5.37
C MET A 215 -8.04 2.71 -5.46
N ALA A 216 -8.97 2.76 -4.51
CA ALA A 216 -9.91 3.87 -4.40
C ALA A 216 -9.89 4.43 -2.98
N GLN A 217 -9.88 5.76 -2.86
CA GLN A 217 -10.07 6.50 -1.64
C GLN A 217 -11.33 7.35 -1.78
N ALA A 218 -12.19 7.31 -0.77
CA ALA A 218 -13.42 8.10 -0.74
C ALA A 218 -13.48 8.97 0.48
N TRP A 219 -14.11 10.12 0.32
CA TRP A 219 -14.33 11.06 1.43
C TRP A 219 -15.59 11.89 1.24
N THR A 220 -16.18 12.27 2.37
CA THR A 220 -17.15 13.36 2.51
C THR A 220 -16.50 14.50 3.32
N ALA A 221 -17.29 15.39 3.88
CA ALA A 221 -16.80 16.36 4.86
C ALA A 221 -16.28 15.70 6.15
N ASP A 222 -16.90 14.57 6.55
CA ASP A 222 -16.66 13.96 7.86
C ASP A 222 -16.27 12.47 7.80
N ASP A 223 -16.53 11.79 6.68
CA ASP A 223 -16.38 10.34 6.55
C ASP A 223 -15.30 9.98 5.52
N PHE A 224 -14.61 8.87 5.76
CA PHE A 224 -13.51 8.42 4.91
C PHE A 224 -13.54 6.91 4.72
N GLY A 225 -13.05 6.47 3.58
CA GLY A 225 -12.92 5.04 3.29
C GLY A 225 -11.96 4.75 2.16
N SER A 226 -11.53 3.50 2.06
CA SER A 226 -10.71 3.00 0.98
C SER A 226 -11.03 1.56 0.67
N ASN A 227 -10.76 1.15 -0.55
CA ASN A 227 -10.79 -0.25 -0.96
C ASN A 227 -9.84 -0.46 -2.13
N GLU A 228 -9.49 -1.72 -2.39
CA GLU A 228 -8.67 -2.12 -3.53
C GLU A 228 -9.24 -3.34 -4.24
N SER A 229 -8.91 -3.46 -5.51
CA SER A 229 -9.17 -4.66 -6.31
C SER A 229 -7.98 -4.95 -7.22
N LYS A 230 -7.94 -6.16 -7.78
CA LYS A 230 -6.87 -6.61 -8.66
C LYS A 230 -7.42 -6.91 -10.05
N VAL A 231 -6.69 -6.48 -11.07
CA VAL A 231 -7.03 -6.69 -12.46
C VAL A 231 -5.83 -7.29 -13.19
N ILE A 232 -6.00 -8.44 -13.81
CA ILE A 232 -4.97 -9.03 -14.64
C ILE A 232 -5.10 -8.48 -16.05
N VAL A 233 -4.05 -7.78 -16.52
CA VAL A 233 -3.93 -7.35 -17.90
C VAL A 233 -3.03 -8.32 -18.63
N ALA A 234 -3.56 -9.02 -19.63
CA ALA A 234 -2.80 -10.00 -20.39
C ALA A 234 -3.19 -10.00 -21.86
N ALA A 235 -2.19 -9.91 -22.72
CA ALA A 235 -2.38 -10.17 -24.12
C ALA A 235 -2.75 -11.65 -24.33
N PRO A 236 -3.68 -11.95 -25.26
CA PRO A 236 -4.03 -13.35 -25.56
C PRO A 236 -2.85 -14.13 -26.17
N VAL A 237 -1.97 -13.42 -26.87
CA VAL A 237 -0.73 -13.95 -27.45
C VAL A 237 0.38 -12.97 -27.15
N ILE A 238 1.49 -13.45 -26.64
CA ILE A 238 2.72 -12.68 -26.43
C ILE A 238 3.68 -13.03 -27.56
N ALA A 239 4.28 -12.00 -28.17
CA ALA A 239 5.34 -12.15 -29.18
C ALA A 239 6.55 -11.31 -28.71
N GLU A 240 7.70 -11.95 -28.54
CA GLU A 240 8.95 -11.33 -28.10
C GLU A 240 10.00 -11.51 -29.17
N LEU A 241 10.45 -10.41 -29.78
CA LEU A 241 11.51 -10.40 -30.78
C LEU A 241 12.86 -10.10 -30.10
N ASN A 242 13.78 -11.05 -30.18
CA ASN A 242 15.14 -10.89 -29.69
C ASN A 242 16.07 -10.70 -30.90
N MET A 243 16.82 -9.59 -30.89
CA MET A 243 17.78 -9.24 -31.92
C MET A 243 19.04 -8.61 -31.32
N PRO A 244 20.19 -8.65 -32.01
CA PRO A 244 21.37 -7.91 -31.59
C PRO A 244 21.08 -6.42 -31.49
N ARG A 245 21.71 -5.74 -30.55
CA ARG A 245 21.56 -4.29 -30.39
C ARG A 245 22.31 -3.47 -31.43
N PHE A 246 23.31 -4.06 -32.07
CA PHE A 246 24.11 -3.46 -33.14
C PHE A 246 24.64 -4.56 -34.03
N MET A 247 24.84 -4.22 -35.30
CA MET A 247 25.47 -5.04 -36.32
C MET A 247 26.41 -4.14 -37.13
N ALA A 248 27.44 -4.71 -37.76
CA ALA A 248 28.26 -4.00 -38.72
C ALA A 248 27.81 -4.31 -40.16
N SER A 249 28.12 -3.41 -41.07
CA SER A 249 27.77 -3.60 -42.47
C SER A 249 28.30 -4.92 -43.03
N GLY A 250 27.44 -5.72 -43.62
CA GLY A 250 27.73 -7.07 -44.11
C GLY A 250 27.59 -8.17 -43.05
N ASP A 251 27.26 -7.84 -41.80
CA ASP A 251 26.98 -8.83 -40.77
C ASP A 251 25.65 -9.53 -41.02
N THR A 252 25.67 -10.85 -40.80
CA THR A 252 24.44 -11.66 -40.77
C THR A 252 24.12 -12.09 -39.34
N SER A 253 22.86 -11.99 -38.99
CA SER A 253 22.38 -12.40 -37.66
C SER A 253 21.15 -13.28 -37.74
N ARG A 254 20.91 -13.99 -36.65
CA ARG A 254 19.69 -14.77 -36.46
C ARG A 254 18.83 -14.10 -35.38
N LEU A 255 17.69 -13.58 -35.83
CA LEU A 255 16.65 -13.07 -34.94
C LEU A 255 15.84 -14.25 -34.40
N THR A 256 15.39 -14.17 -33.19
CA THR A 256 14.47 -15.14 -32.62
C THR A 256 13.17 -14.46 -32.23
N LEU A 257 12.06 -15.02 -32.69
CA LEU A 257 10.72 -14.58 -32.30
C LEU A 257 10.06 -15.68 -31.46
N ASP A 258 9.91 -15.40 -30.17
CA ASP A 258 9.21 -16.25 -29.25
C ASP A 258 7.72 -15.88 -29.22
N ILE A 259 6.86 -16.85 -29.47
CA ILE A 259 5.41 -16.64 -29.47
C ILE A 259 4.78 -17.59 -28.46
N THR A 260 3.96 -17.04 -27.54
CA THR A 260 3.27 -17.80 -26.50
C THR A 260 1.76 -17.58 -26.61
N ASN A 261 0.99 -18.66 -26.66
CA ASN A 261 -0.47 -18.60 -26.58
C ASN A 261 -0.90 -18.64 -25.12
N LEU A 262 -1.41 -17.52 -24.60
CA LEU A 262 -1.92 -17.41 -23.21
C LEU A 262 -3.44 -17.63 -23.11
N THR A 263 -4.09 -18.04 -24.19
CA THR A 263 -5.52 -18.38 -24.17
C THR A 263 -5.74 -19.85 -23.79
N ASP A 264 -6.96 -20.18 -23.45
CA ASP A 264 -7.44 -21.53 -23.17
C ASP A 264 -7.83 -22.32 -24.42
N LYS A 265 -7.63 -21.75 -25.63
CA LYS A 265 -7.98 -22.35 -26.93
C LYS A 265 -6.78 -22.39 -27.87
N PRO A 266 -6.69 -23.37 -28.77
CA PRO A 266 -5.70 -23.36 -29.83
C PRO A 266 -5.83 -22.10 -30.69
N GLN A 267 -4.68 -21.51 -31.08
CA GLN A 267 -4.61 -20.31 -31.91
C GLN A 267 -3.83 -20.62 -33.17
N LYS A 268 -4.37 -20.15 -34.31
CA LYS A 268 -3.65 -20.15 -35.59
C LYS A 268 -3.20 -18.73 -35.90
N LEU A 269 -1.88 -18.53 -35.91
CA LEU A 269 -1.26 -17.22 -36.02
C LEU A 269 -0.55 -17.05 -37.36
N ASN A 270 -0.86 -15.95 -38.02
CA ASN A 270 -0.09 -15.51 -39.20
C ASN A 270 0.98 -14.53 -38.71
N VAL A 271 2.24 -14.84 -38.93
CA VAL A 271 3.37 -14.01 -38.54
C VAL A 271 3.90 -13.29 -39.78
N ALA A 272 3.90 -11.97 -39.74
CA ALA A 272 4.52 -11.12 -40.74
C ALA A 272 5.62 -10.28 -40.07
N LEU A 273 6.80 -10.27 -40.67
CA LEU A 273 7.93 -9.45 -40.23
C LEU A 273 8.31 -8.53 -41.36
N THR A 274 8.55 -7.28 -41.03
CA THR A 274 9.07 -6.27 -41.97
C THR A 274 10.32 -5.64 -41.34
N ALA A 275 11.35 -5.46 -42.14
CA ALA A 275 12.53 -4.70 -41.77
C ALA A 275 12.55 -3.37 -42.52
N SER A 276 13.18 -2.37 -41.94
CA SER A 276 13.37 -1.05 -42.52
C SER A 276 14.77 -0.54 -42.27
N GLY A 277 15.20 0.46 -43.03
CA GLY A 277 16.56 1.01 -42.92
C GLY A 277 17.59 0.12 -43.60
N LEU A 278 18.70 -0.12 -42.93
CA LEU A 278 19.82 -0.93 -43.42
C LEU A 278 19.65 -2.44 -43.17
N LEU A 279 18.60 -2.85 -42.48
CA LEU A 279 18.36 -4.25 -42.12
C LEU A 279 17.48 -4.91 -43.17
N GLU A 280 17.94 -6.03 -43.76
CA GLU A 280 17.17 -6.90 -44.65
C GLU A 280 16.88 -8.26 -44.02
N LEU A 281 15.66 -8.76 -44.25
CA LEU A 281 15.29 -10.12 -43.88
C LEU A 281 15.65 -11.07 -45.01
N MET A 282 16.53 -12.04 -44.75
CA MET A 282 16.97 -13.02 -45.74
C MET A 282 16.00 -14.19 -45.95
N SER A 283 14.94 -14.25 -45.13
CA SER A 283 13.91 -15.29 -45.20
C SER A 283 12.52 -14.68 -45.35
N ASN A 284 11.66 -15.34 -46.11
CA ASN A 284 10.24 -14.99 -46.20
C ASN A 284 9.58 -15.12 -44.83
N SER A 285 8.44 -14.43 -44.66
CA SER A 285 7.59 -14.58 -43.47
C SER A 285 7.37 -16.07 -43.14
N PRO A 286 7.48 -16.44 -41.86
CA PRO A 286 7.26 -17.83 -41.45
C PRO A 286 5.87 -18.33 -41.85
N ALA A 287 5.74 -19.64 -42.07
CA ALA A 287 4.44 -20.27 -42.25
C ALA A 287 3.51 -20.02 -41.06
N PRO A 288 2.18 -20.06 -41.24
CA PRO A 288 1.25 -19.95 -40.12
C PRO A 288 1.62 -20.93 -38.98
N VAL A 289 1.59 -20.46 -37.75
CA VAL A 289 1.93 -21.22 -36.56
C VAL A 289 0.66 -21.59 -35.83
N GLU A 290 0.47 -22.85 -35.52
CA GLU A 290 -0.61 -23.33 -34.66
C GLU A 290 -0.07 -23.61 -33.26
N LEU A 291 -0.63 -22.95 -32.27
CA LEU A 291 -0.23 -23.09 -30.87
C LEU A 291 -1.39 -23.58 -30.01
N ALA A 292 -1.20 -24.69 -29.33
CA ALA A 292 -2.11 -25.16 -28.29
C ALA A 292 -2.11 -24.19 -27.10
N PRO A 293 -3.11 -24.25 -26.21
CA PRO A 293 -3.15 -23.44 -25.00
C PRO A 293 -1.88 -23.57 -24.15
N GLY A 294 -1.33 -22.43 -23.72
CA GLY A 294 -0.12 -22.36 -22.89
C GLY A 294 1.19 -22.74 -23.59
N VAL A 295 1.15 -23.03 -24.89
CA VAL A 295 2.36 -23.45 -25.63
C VAL A 295 3.13 -22.22 -26.12
N ARG A 296 4.49 -22.29 -25.97
CA ARG A 296 5.45 -21.35 -26.55
C ARG A 296 6.17 -22.02 -27.73
N THR A 297 6.42 -21.25 -28.79
CA THR A 297 7.28 -21.64 -29.91
C THR A 297 8.27 -20.55 -30.20
N THR A 298 9.45 -20.93 -30.75
CA THR A 298 10.48 -20.00 -31.17
C THR A 298 10.67 -20.11 -32.65
N LEU A 299 10.51 -19.02 -33.36
CA LEU A 299 10.81 -18.90 -34.80
C LEU A 299 12.18 -18.26 -34.99
N PHE A 300 12.93 -18.75 -35.95
CA PHE A 300 14.26 -18.27 -36.31
C PHE A 300 14.21 -17.56 -37.65
N ILE A 301 14.67 -16.32 -37.68
CA ILE A 301 14.69 -15.47 -38.87
C ILE A 301 16.11 -15.01 -39.12
N ARG A 302 16.62 -15.12 -40.34
CA ARG A 302 17.91 -14.58 -40.72
C ARG A 302 17.77 -13.15 -41.21
N SER A 303 18.70 -12.31 -40.82
CA SER A 303 18.80 -10.91 -41.22
C SER A 303 20.23 -10.57 -41.62
N GLU A 304 20.40 -9.59 -42.48
CA GLU A 304 21.69 -9.03 -42.92
C GLU A 304 21.60 -7.51 -42.83
N GLU A 305 22.69 -6.86 -42.42
CA GLU A 305 22.86 -5.42 -42.49
C GLU A 305 23.62 -5.05 -43.76
N ARG A 306 23.06 -4.16 -44.59
CA ARG A 306 23.66 -3.64 -45.83
C ARG A 306 24.59 -2.48 -45.60
#